data_cbaefc454250fd2a412a4c8121317d05
#
_entry.id   cbaefc454250fd2a412a4c8121317d05
#
_cell.length_a   1.000
_cell.length_b   1.000
_cell.length_c   1.000
_cell.angle_alpha   90.00
_cell.angle_beta   90.00
_cell.angle_gamma   90.00
#
_symmetry.space_group_name_H-M   'P 1'
#
loop_
_entity.id
_entity.type
_entity.pdbx_description
1 polymer ?
#
loop_
_entity_poly.entity_id
_entity_poly.type
_entity_poly.pdbx_seq_one_letter_code
_entity_poly.pdbx_strand_id
1 'polypeptide(L)'
;MKNKKLLTNILFAVVVLAIAAVLLAVRSHNATGGKLTAQLIYGDANAVLDIPLEKDETYSVDTGYYTVHIEVKDGRARFIESPCPDHICEGFGWLSAEDQTVTCLPARAVLTIVPVG
;
A
#
# COMPACT_ATOMS: atom_id res chain seq x y z
N MET A 1 28.08 36.59 27.35
CA MET A 1 28.27 35.14 27.36
C MET A 1 26.96 34.35 27.27
N LYS A 2 25.88 34.76 27.90
CA LYS A 2 24.59 34.14 27.77
C LYS A 2 24.04 34.17 26.33
N ASN A 3 24.37 35.22 25.57
CA ASN A 3 23.87 35.40 24.20
C ASN A 3 24.45 34.43 23.19
N LYS A 4 25.71 33.98 23.39
CA LYS A 4 26.34 33.02 22.48
C LYS A 4 25.71 31.62 22.59
N LYS A 5 25.41 31.17 23.81
CA LYS A 5 24.75 29.89 24.03
C LYS A 5 23.31 29.94 23.51
N LEU A 6 22.62 31.05 23.71
CA LEU A 6 21.28 31.27 23.21
C LEU A 6 21.26 31.26 21.69
N LEU A 7 22.19 31.97 21.05
CA LEU A 7 22.33 31.97 19.59
C LEU A 7 22.64 30.59 19.03
N THR A 8 23.52 29.83 19.68
CA THR A 8 23.87 28.48 19.27
C THR A 8 22.68 27.55 19.41
N ASN A 9 21.93 27.67 20.49
CA ASN A 9 20.73 26.85 20.71
C ASN A 9 19.63 27.19 19.70
N ILE A 10 19.44 28.47 19.40
CA ILE A 10 18.46 28.91 18.39
C ILE A 10 18.88 28.41 17.01
N LEU A 11 20.16 28.56 16.66
CA LEU A 11 20.67 28.05 15.40
C LEU A 11 20.48 26.55 15.26
N PHE A 12 20.77 25.79 16.29
CA PHE A 12 20.56 24.35 16.32
C PHE A 12 19.07 23.99 16.14
N ALA A 13 18.19 24.69 16.86
CA ALA A 13 16.75 24.48 16.75
C ALA A 13 16.24 24.79 15.33
N VAL A 14 16.73 25.87 14.72
CA VAL A 14 16.36 26.23 13.35
C VAL A 14 16.82 25.16 12.34
N VAL A 15 18.05 24.71 12.50
CA VAL A 15 18.60 23.63 11.63
C VAL A 15 17.78 22.35 11.75
N VAL A 16 17.45 21.93 12.97
CA VAL A 16 16.65 20.73 13.20
C VAL A 16 15.24 20.88 12.59
N LEU A 17 14.62 22.04 12.78
CA LEU A 17 13.31 22.33 12.18
C LEU A 17 13.38 22.37 10.65
N ALA A 18 14.44 22.92 10.08
CA ALA A 18 14.63 22.93 8.63
C ALA A 18 14.78 21.52 8.07
N ILE A 19 15.57 20.67 8.72
CA ILE A 19 15.75 19.28 8.33
C ILE A 19 14.41 18.52 8.42
N ALA A 20 13.68 18.70 9.52
CA ALA A 20 12.38 18.08 9.70
C ALA A 20 11.39 18.52 8.61
N ALA A 21 11.36 19.80 8.28
CA ALA A 21 10.50 20.33 7.23
C ALA A 21 10.85 19.74 5.85
N VAL A 22 12.15 19.65 5.54
CA VAL A 22 12.61 19.03 4.29
C VAL A 22 12.21 17.54 4.23
N LEU A 23 12.42 16.80 5.31
CA LEU A 23 12.05 15.39 5.36
C LEU A 23 10.54 15.19 5.18
N LEU A 24 9.74 16.03 5.81
CA LEU A 24 8.27 15.98 5.65
C LEU A 24 7.85 16.34 4.23
N ALA A 25 8.49 17.34 3.62
CA ALA A 25 8.22 17.74 2.24
C ALA A 25 8.59 16.63 1.25
N VAL A 26 9.73 15.98 1.42
CA VAL A 26 10.17 14.87 0.58
C VAL A 26 9.21 13.70 0.74
N ARG A 27 8.83 13.38 1.96
CA ARG A 27 7.88 12.31 2.23
C ARG A 27 6.50 12.59 1.62
N SER A 28 6.03 13.83 1.71
CA SER A 28 4.77 14.25 1.12
C SER A 28 4.82 14.18 -0.41
N HIS A 29 5.91 14.62 -1.00
CA HIS A 29 6.12 14.52 -2.45
C HIS A 29 6.15 13.05 -2.91
N ASN A 30 6.86 12.22 -2.21
CA ASN A 30 6.91 10.79 -2.53
C ASN A 30 5.55 10.12 -2.34
N ALA A 31 4.79 10.53 -1.33
CA ALA A 31 3.45 10.01 -1.10
C ALA A 31 2.46 10.47 -2.18
N THR A 32 2.61 11.70 -2.68
CA THR A 32 1.74 12.24 -3.73
C THR A 32 2.19 11.87 -5.14
N GLY A 33 3.50 11.67 -5.33
CA GLY A 33 4.06 11.25 -6.61
C GLY A 33 4.16 9.74 -6.77
N GLY A 34 4.11 9.01 -5.68
CA GLY A 34 4.19 7.56 -5.68
C GLY A 34 2.83 6.93 -5.91
N LYS A 35 2.57 6.48 -7.12
CA LYS A 35 1.38 5.70 -7.41
C LYS A 35 1.56 4.31 -6.81
N LEU A 36 0.53 3.80 -6.18
CA LEU A 36 0.51 2.44 -5.67
C LEU A 36 -0.29 1.56 -6.61
N THR A 37 0.14 0.33 -6.76
CA THR A 37 -0.53 -0.68 -7.57
C THR A 37 -0.73 -1.91 -6.70
N ALA A 38 -1.88 -2.55 -6.82
CA ALA A 38 -2.07 -3.85 -6.22
C ALA A 38 -1.48 -4.90 -7.15
N GLN A 39 -0.67 -5.80 -6.60
CA GLN A 39 -0.10 -6.92 -7.33
C GLN A 39 -0.73 -8.20 -6.82
N LEU A 40 -1.40 -8.92 -7.69
CA LEU A 40 -1.98 -10.22 -7.37
C LEU A 40 -1.10 -11.32 -7.92
N ILE A 41 -0.59 -12.16 -7.04
CA ILE A 41 0.16 -13.37 -7.40
C ILE A 41 -0.75 -14.54 -7.11
N TYR A 42 -1.01 -15.36 -8.11
CA TYR A 42 -2.00 -16.43 -7.97
C TYR A 42 -1.61 -17.69 -8.74
N GLY A 43 -2.21 -18.80 -8.31
CA GLY A 43 -2.04 -20.09 -8.95
C GLY A 43 -0.69 -20.76 -8.67
N ASP A 44 -0.51 -21.98 -9.18
CA ASP A 44 0.72 -22.75 -8.98
C ASP A 44 1.91 -22.18 -9.77
N ALA A 45 1.63 -21.52 -10.87
CA ALA A 45 2.65 -20.90 -11.71
C ALA A 45 3.09 -19.53 -11.21
N ASN A 46 2.57 -19.06 -10.08
CA ASN A 46 2.82 -17.73 -9.55
C ASN A 46 2.56 -16.63 -10.59
N ALA A 47 1.43 -16.72 -11.28
CA ALA A 47 1.04 -15.70 -12.24
C ALA A 47 0.84 -14.36 -11.55
N VAL A 48 1.28 -13.29 -12.17
CA VAL A 48 1.24 -11.94 -11.61
C VAL A 48 0.28 -11.08 -12.41
N LEU A 49 -0.65 -10.44 -11.71
CA LEU A 49 -1.57 -9.47 -12.28
C LEU A 49 -1.39 -8.14 -11.57
N ASP A 50 -1.07 -7.10 -12.32
CA ASP A 50 -0.98 -5.74 -11.79
C ASP A 50 -2.35 -5.07 -11.89
N ILE A 51 -2.85 -4.58 -10.77
CA ILE A 51 -4.15 -3.94 -10.66
C ILE A 51 -3.93 -2.48 -10.30
N PRO A 52 -4.17 -1.53 -11.22
CA PRO A 52 -3.99 -0.12 -10.90
C PRO A 52 -5.02 0.34 -9.87
N LEU A 53 -4.56 1.08 -8.85
CA LEU A 53 -5.43 1.62 -7.81
C LEU A 53 -6.04 2.98 -8.18
N GLU A 54 -5.69 3.53 -9.32
CA GLU A 54 -6.18 4.83 -9.78
C GLU A 54 -7.63 4.77 -10.27
N LYS A 55 -8.07 3.61 -10.71
CA LYS A 55 -9.38 3.42 -11.31
C LYS A 55 -10.23 2.49 -10.46
N ASP A 56 -11.40 2.96 -10.08
CA ASP A 56 -12.37 2.15 -9.37
C ASP A 56 -12.91 1.06 -10.29
N GLU A 57 -12.63 -0.18 -9.95
CA GLU A 57 -13.04 -1.32 -10.77
C GLU A 57 -13.05 -2.60 -9.94
N THR A 58 -13.84 -3.56 -10.37
CA THR A 58 -13.87 -4.89 -9.77
C THR A 58 -13.25 -5.88 -10.74
N TYR A 59 -12.32 -6.67 -10.24
CA TYR A 59 -11.61 -7.69 -11.02
C TYR A 59 -12.01 -9.06 -10.55
N SER A 60 -12.21 -9.98 -11.49
CA SER A 60 -12.45 -11.39 -11.21
C SER A 60 -11.32 -12.19 -11.80
N VAL A 61 -10.65 -12.99 -10.98
CA VAL A 61 -9.46 -13.75 -11.39
C VAL A 61 -9.66 -15.22 -11.02
N ASP A 62 -9.50 -16.08 -12.02
CA ASP A 62 -9.50 -17.51 -11.80
C ASP A 62 -8.08 -17.98 -11.46
N THR A 63 -7.91 -18.49 -10.25
CA THR A 63 -6.59 -18.95 -9.77
C THR A 63 -6.30 -20.41 -10.15
N GLY A 64 -7.26 -21.07 -10.77
CA GLY A 64 -7.20 -22.51 -11.02
C GLY A 64 -7.82 -23.35 -9.89
N TYR A 65 -8.03 -22.77 -8.74
CA TYR A 65 -8.68 -23.39 -7.57
C TYR A 65 -10.04 -22.74 -7.30
N TYR A 66 -10.06 -21.42 -7.31
CA TYR A 66 -11.25 -20.62 -7.07
C TYR A 66 -11.18 -19.36 -7.90
N THR A 67 -12.32 -18.74 -8.13
CA THR A 67 -12.37 -17.40 -8.70
C THR A 67 -12.37 -16.39 -7.54
N VAL A 68 -11.37 -15.53 -7.49
CA VAL A 68 -11.28 -14.45 -6.51
C VAL A 68 -11.77 -13.15 -7.12
N HIS A 69 -12.41 -12.34 -6.31
CA HIS A 69 -12.91 -11.03 -6.72
C HIS A 69 -12.17 -9.96 -5.92
N ILE A 70 -11.71 -8.94 -6.62
CA ILE A 70 -10.95 -7.83 -6.02
C ILE A 70 -11.66 -6.54 -6.38
N GLU A 71 -12.04 -5.76 -5.37
CA GLU A 71 -12.64 -4.45 -5.57
C GLU A 71 -11.60 -3.37 -5.33
N VAL A 72 -11.49 -2.45 -6.28
CA VAL A 72 -10.65 -1.25 -6.16
C VAL A 72 -11.56 -0.05 -6.03
N LYS A 73 -11.36 0.74 -4.98
CA LYS A 73 -12.13 1.97 -4.73
C LYS A 73 -11.31 2.95 -3.94
N ASP A 74 -11.31 4.20 -4.36
CA ASP A 74 -10.63 5.30 -3.67
C ASP A 74 -9.15 5.02 -3.40
N GLY A 75 -8.45 4.41 -4.36
CA GLY A 75 -7.03 4.08 -4.23
C GLY A 75 -6.73 2.92 -3.29
N ARG A 76 -7.73 2.09 -2.99
CA ARG A 76 -7.60 0.93 -2.12
C ARG A 76 -8.12 -0.32 -2.81
N ALA A 77 -7.63 -1.46 -2.38
CA ALA A 77 -8.07 -2.75 -2.91
C ALA A 77 -8.45 -3.71 -1.78
N ARG A 78 -9.39 -4.60 -2.05
CA ARG A 78 -9.76 -5.66 -1.10
C ARG A 78 -10.29 -6.87 -1.85
N PHE A 79 -10.24 -8.02 -1.19
CA PHE A 79 -10.97 -9.20 -1.64
C PHE A 79 -12.44 -9.05 -1.28
N ILE A 80 -13.32 -9.37 -2.22
CA ILE A 80 -14.75 -9.42 -2.01
C ILE A 80 -15.29 -10.77 -2.52
N GLU A 81 -16.44 -11.17 -2.00
CA GLU A 81 -17.12 -12.40 -2.42
C GLU A 81 -16.18 -13.61 -2.47
N SER A 82 -15.30 -13.71 -1.46
CA SER A 82 -14.31 -14.77 -1.39
C SER A 82 -14.99 -16.13 -1.30
N PRO A 83 -14.53 -17.13 -2.10
CA PRO A 83 -15.05 -18.49 -2.00
C PRO A 83 -14.55 -19.25 -0.78
N CYS A 84 -13.68 -18.65 0.03
CA CYS A 84 -13.19 -19.29 1.25
C CYS A 84 -14.33 -19.61 2.20
N PRO A 85 -14.39 -20.82 2.77
CA PRO A 85 -15.50 -21.21 3.67
C PRO A 85 -15.71 -20.27 4.86
N ASP A 86 -14.62 -19.71 5.37
CA ASP A 86 -14.64 -18.83 6.54
C ASP A 86 -14.62 -17.34 6.16
N HIS A 87 -14.64 -17.02 4.88
CA HIS A 87 -14.53 -15.64 4.37
C HIS A 87 -13.35 -14.86 4.95
N ILE A 88 -12.26 -15.56 5.25
CA ILE A 88 -11.07 -14.97 5.89
C ILE A 88 -10.46 -13.87 5.01
N CYS A 89 -10.44 -14.10 3.69
CA CYS A 89 -9.84 -13.14 2.76
C CYS A 89 -10.59 -11.79 2.76
N GLU A 90 -11.90 -11.83 2.90
CA GLU A 90 -12.72 -10.61 3.00
C GLU A 90 -12.52 -9.89 4.33
N GLY A 91 -12.21 -10.62 5.39
CA GLY A 91 -12.05 -10.08 6.73
C GLY A 91 -10.81 -9.20 6.91
N PHE A 92 -9.85 -9.24 5.98
CA PHE A 92 -8.67 -8.38 6.03
C PHE A 92 -8.97 -6.92 5.70
N GLY A 93 -10.09 -6.64 5.01
CA GLY A 93 -10.50 -5.29 4.68
C GLY A 93 -9.68 -4.65 3.56
N TRP A 94 -9.66 -3.32 3.57
CA TRP A 94 -9.00 -2.56 2.52
C TRP A 94 -7.48 -2.51 2.69
N LEU A 95 -6.77 -2.70 1.57
CA LEU A 95 -5.33 -2.50 1.48
C LEU A 95 -5.07 -1.17 0.78
N SER A 96 -4.38 -0.26 1.45
CA SER A 96 -4.15 1.09 0.94
C SER A 96 -2.72 1.58 1.10
N ALA A 97 -1.89 0.89 1.85
CA ALA A 97 -0.52 1.28 2.13
C ALA A 97 0.48 0.30 1.51
N GLU A 98 1.64 0.83 1.17
CA GLU A 98 2.76 0.04 0.67
C GLU A 98 3.08 -1.12 1.63
N ASP A 99 3.43 -2.25 1.07
CA ASP A 99 3.78 -3.49 1.78
C ASP A 99 2.64 -4.19 2.53
N GLN A 100 1.41 -3.69 2.43
CA GLN A 100 0.27 -4.44 2.95
C GLN A 100 0.02 -5.66 2.06
N THR A 101 -0.12 -6.81 2.69
CA THR A 101 -0.30 -8.09 1.99
C THR A 101 -1.42 -8.90 2.61
N VAL A 102 -2.26 -9.47 1.76
CA VAL A 102 -3.31 -10.43 2.16
C VAL A 102 -3.11 -11.71 1.38
N THR A 103 -3.08 -12.82 2.08
CA THR A 103 -2.94 -14.14 1.46
C THR A 103 -4.25 -14.90 1.57
N CYS A 104 -4.77 -15.34 0.44
CA CYS A 104 -5.94 -16.21 0.37
C CYS A 104 -5.46 -17.63 0.07
N LEU A 105 -5.21 -18.41 1.10
CA LEU A 105 -4.63 -19.75 0.98
C LEU A 105 -5.50 -20.74 0.21
N PRO A 106 -6.81 -20.81 0.45
CA PRO A 106 -7.66 -21.76 -0.31
C PRO A 106 -7.63 -21.48 -1.81
N ALA A 107 -7.55 -20.23 -2.22
CA ALA A 107 -7.50 -19.83 -3.62
C ALA A 107 -6.08 -19.73 -4.16
N ARG A 108 -5.07 -19.83 -3.31
CA ARG A 108 -3.65 -19.61 -3.64
C ARG A 108 -3.43 -18.27 -4.31
N ALA A 109 -3.93 -17.23 -3.68
CA ALA A 109 -3.80 -15.86 -4.16
C ALA A 109 -3.19 -14.98 -3.08
N VAL A 110 -2.25 -14.13 -3.47
CA VAL A 110 -1.60 -13.15 -2.60
C VAL A 110 -1.80 -11.78 -3.22
N LEU A 111 -2.42 -10.88 -2.48
CA LEU A 111 -2.63 -9.49 -2.90
C LEU A 111 -1.71 -8.59 -2.09
N THR A 112 -0.82 -7.89 -2.77
CA THR A 112 0.17 -7.01 -2.17
C THR A 112 0.10 -5.63 -2.79
N ILE A 113 0.21 -4.59 -1.98
CA ILE A 113 0.32 -3.22 -2.46
C ILE A 113 1.80 -2.89 -2.68
N VAL A 114 2.14 -2.54 -3.91
CA VAL A 114 3.52 -2.22 -4.30
C VAL A 114 3.58 -0.84 -4.92
N PRO A 115 4.70 -0.12 -4.77
CA PRO A 115 4.86 1.16 -5.45
C PRO A 115 5.06 0.95 -6.95
N VAL A 116 4.45 1.82 -7.75
CA VAL A 116 4.72 1.90 -9.18
C VAL A 116 5.94 2.80 -9.33
N GLY A 117 7.07 2.18 -9.50
CA GLY A 117 8.36 2.85 -9.48
C GLY A 117 8.63 3.76 -10.64
#